data_f1858011df87615b8bddd39b6f2e5286
#
_entry.id   f1858011df87615b8bddd39b6f2e5286
#
_cell.length_a   1.000
_cell.length_b   1.000
_cell.length_c   1.000
_cell.angle_alpha   90.00
_cell.angle_beta   90.00
_cell.angle_gamma   90.00
#
_symmetry.space_group_name_H-M   'P 1'
#
loop_
_entity.id
_entity.type
_entity.pdbx_description
1 polymer ?
#
loop_
_entity_poly.entity_id
_entity_poly.type
_entity_poly.pdbx_seq_one_letter_code
_entity_poly.pdbx_strand_id
1 'polypeptide(L)'
;GERYGQSGAGLRTLFMLSEFAALGKLKPITTALGQARGYGIQLFPVLQDINQLRGIYGKDFPHTFLGMSGATIAFTPNDFETAEWMSRRSTEHYVAGPTFSDDPRGAGGVRESWALQPRRLYPADDLLELPEFHALTWFAGQGPPTTVRTRRYWELPFCKGRYRQDPFHPHGTPGTSRGTG
;
A
#
# COMPACT_ATOMS: atom_id res chain seq x y z
N GLY A 1 -30.67 -4.06 29.92
CA GLY A 1 -30.16 -3.47 28.70
C GLY A 1 -29.58 -2.10 29.02
N GLU A 2 -28.34 -2.05 29.49
CA GLU A 2 -27.62 -0.79 29.70
C GLU A 2 -27.25 -0.21 28.33
N ARG A 3 -27.80 0.95 28.05
CA ARG A 3 -27.36 1.79 26.93
C ARG A 3 -25.98 2.33 27.32
N TYR A 4 -24.94 1.81 26.73
CA TYR A 4 -23.65 2.48 26.72
C TYR A 4 -23.83 3.81 26.01
N GLY A 5 -23.74 4.88 26.82
CA GLY A 5 -24.06 6.24 26.43
C GLY A 5 -23.19 6.70 25.26
N GLN A 6 -23.83 7.34 24.33
CA GLN A 6 -23.22 8.32 23.45
C GLN A 6 -22.68 9.44 24.36
N SER A 7 -21.41 9.40 24.63
CA SER A 7 -20.75 10.45 25.38
C SER A 7 -19.41 10.73 24.73
N GLY A 8 -19.32 11.91 24.15
CA GLY A 8 -18.08 12.60 23.93
C GLY A 8 -17.18 11.99 22.87
N ALA A 9 -16.49 12.82 22.18
CA ALA A 9 -15.35 12.46 21.32
C ALA A 9 -14.31 11.72 22.16
N GLY A 10 -14.51 10.41 22.36
CA GLY A 10 -13.60 9.54 23.08
C GLY A 10 -12.23 9.63 22.39
N LEU A 11 -11.20 9.84 23.18
CA LEU A 11 -9.83 9.85 22.72
C LEU A 11 -9.58 8.55 21.92
N ARG A 12 -9.34 8.72 20.62
CA ARG A 12 -8.93 7.60 19.76
C ARG A 12 -7.45 7.35 19.99
N THR A 13 -7.10 6.12 20.31
CA THR A 13 -5.71 5.73 20.52
C THR A 13 -5.17 5.09 19.25
N LEU A 14 -4.08 5.64 18.74
CA LEU A 14 -3.35 5.09 17.59
C LEU A 14 -2.14 4.29 18.10
N PHE A 15 -2.11 3.00 17.80
CA PHE A 15 -0.94 2.15 17.99
C PHE A 15 -0.16 2.07 16.69
N MET A 16 0.99 2.74 16.63
CA MET A 16 1.92 2.63 15.52
C MET A 16 2.90 1.48 15.79
N LEU A 17 2.88 0.45 14.96
CA LEU A 17 3.69 -0.76 15.08
C LEU A 17 4.72 -0.74 13.95
N SER A 18 5.83 -0.02 14.15
CA SER A 18 6.83 0.28 13.11
C SER A 18 7.54 -0.96 12.56
N GLU A 19 7.59 -2.04 13.33
CA GLU A 19 8.14 -3.34 12.91
C GLU A 19 7.19 -4.45 13.34
N PHE A 20 6.00 -4.46 12.73
CA PHE A 20 4.95 -5.38 13.13
C PHE A 20 5.37 -6.85 13.07
N ALA A 21 6.16 -7.23 12.06
CA ALA A 21 6.63 -8.60 11.90
C ALA A 21 7.58 -9.04 13.03
N ALA A 22 8.35 -8.13 13.62
CA ALA A 22 9.26 -8.44 14.72
C ALA A 22 8.54 -8.88 16.00
N LEU A 23 7.26 -8.54 16.14
CA LEU A 23 6.43 -8.97 17.28
C LEU A 23 6.03 -10.46 17.22
N GLY A 24 6.33 -11.14 16.11
CA GLY A 24 5.96 -12.53 15.90
C GLY A 24 4.44 -12.75 15.81
N LYS A 25 4.01 -13.99 16.05
CA LYS A 25 2.59 -14.36 15.95
C LYS A 25 1.81 -13.90 17.21
N LEU A 26 1.12 -12.80 17.09
CA LEU A 26 0.25 -12.26 18.13
C LEU A 26 -1.18 -12.80 17.98
N LYS A 27 -1.53 -13.83 18.74
CA LYS A 27 -2.90 -14.39 18.73
C LYS A 27 -4.00 -13.35 19.01
N PRO A 28 -3.83 -12.37 19.93
CA PRO A 28 -4.84 -11.35 20.17
C PRO A 28 -5.06 -10.39 18.98
N ILE A 29 -4.09 -10.20 18.12
CA ILE A 29 -4.21 -9.23 17.01
C ILE A 29 -5.27 -9.64 16.00
N THR A 30 -5.39 -10.92 15.68
CA THR A 30 -6.43 -11.38 14.73
C THR A 30 -7.83 -11.11 15.26
N THR A 31 -8.02 -11.21 16.58
CA THR A 31 -9.28 -10.87 17.26
C THR A 31 -9.41 -9.35 17.44
N ALA A 32 -8.33 -8.69 17.82
CA ALA A 32 -8.30 -7.24 18.06
C ALA A 32 -8.55 -6.41 16.81
N LEU A 33 -8.08 -6.83 15.63
CA LEU A 33 -8.32 -6.14 14.36
C LEU A 33 -9.81 -5.94 14.06
N GLY A 34 -10.64 -6.96 14.40
CA GLY A 34 -12.08 -6.86 14.23
C GLY A 34 -12.78 -6.01 15.29
N GLN A 35 -12.27 -6.00 16.52
CA GLN A 35 -12.93 -5.39 17.69
C GLN A 35 -12.36 -4.02 18.08
N ALA A 36 -11.09 -3.75 17.76
CA ALA A 36 -10.38 -2.54 18.17
C ALA A 36 -11.10 -1.24 17.79
N ARG A 37 -11.76 -1.24 16.64
CA ARG A 37 -12.54 -0.07 16.16
C ARG A 37 -13.68 0.28 17.10
N GLY A 38 -14.34 -0.71 17.70
CA GLY A 38 -15.43 -0.50 18.68
C GLY A 38 -14.95 0.15 19.98
N TYR A 39 -13.66 0.00 20.30
CA TYR A 39 -13.03 0.57 21.49
C TYR A 39 -12.27 1.87 21.22
N GLY A 40 -12.41 2.46 20.04
CA GLY A 40 -11.69 3.67 19.68
C GLY A 40 -10.19 3.45 19.43
N ILE A 41 -9.75 2.20 19.27
CA ILE A 41 -8.37 1.84 19.01
C ILE A 41 -8.14 1.74 17.50
N GLN A 42 -7.10 2.39 17.01
CA GLN A 42 -6.61 2.28 15.64
C GLN A 42 -5.23 1.64 15.64
N LEU A 43 -5.04 0.65 14.78
CA LEU A 43 -3.75 0.00 14.58
C LEU A 43 -3.15 0.49 13.26
N PHE A 44 -1.89 0.88 13.30
CA PHE A 44 -1.09 1.29 12.14
C PHE A 44 0.16 0.40 12.06
N PRO A 45 0.04 -0.81 11.54
CA PRO A 45 1.17 -1.71 11.38
C PRO A 45 1.98 -1.32 10.14
N VAL A 46 3.30 -1.36 10.27
CA VAL A 46 4.27 -1.15 9.19
C VAL A 46 4.99 -2.48 8.93
N LEU A 47 5.11 -2.82 7.67
CA LEU A 47 5.73 -4.05 7.17
C LEU A 47 6.74 -3.69 6.09
N GLN A 48 7.79 -4.47 5.95
CA GLN A 48 8.75 -4.31 4.86
C GLN A 48 8.22 -4.93 3.56
N ASP A 49 7.59 -6.09 3.66
CA ASP A 49 6.99 -6.81 2.54
C ASP A 49 5.80 -7.69 3.00
N ILE A 50 5.05 -8.20 2.03
CA ILE A 50 3.89 -9.04 2.28
C ILE A 50 4.26 -10.45 2.77
N ASN A 51 5.48 -10.91 2.48
CA ASN A 51 5.94 -12.26 2.81
C ASN A 51 6.20 -12.38 4.31
N GLN A 52 6.52 -11.28 5.00
CA GLN A 52 6.59 -11.26 6.46
C GLN A 52 5.27 -11.71 7.10
N LEU A 53 4.13 -11.22 6.60
CA LEU A 53 2.82 -11.67 7.10
C LEU A 53 2.55 -13.14 6.77
N ARG A 54 2.92 -13.57 5.57
CA ARG A 54 2.75 -14.97 5.15
C ARG A 54 3.57 -15.93 6.01
N GLY A 55 4.80 -15.56 6.32
CA GLY A 55 5.71 -16.36 7.16
C GLY A 55 5.21 -16.52 8.58
N ILE A 56 4.62 -15.49 9.16
CA ILE A 56 4.19 -15.47 10.57
C ILE A 56 2.80 -16.07 10.75
N TYR A 57 1.86 -15.70 9.90
CA TYR A 57 0.44 -16.00 10.10
C TYR A 57 -0.15 -17.00 9.10
N GLY A 58 0.59 -17.34 8.06
CA GLY A 58 0.17 -18.25 7.00
C GLY A 58 -0.22 -17.54 5.70
N LYS A 59 -0.30 -18.33 4.62
CA LYS A 59 -0.41 -17.85 3.24
C LYS A 59 -1.63 -16.94 2.99
N ASP A 60 -2.75 -17.21 3.63
CA ASP A 60 -4.01 -16.51 3.39
C ASP A 60 -4.24 -15.31 4.31
N PHE A 61 -3.43 -15.19 5.36
CA PHE A 61 -3.59 -14.12 6.36
C PHE A 61 -3.46 -12.71 5.77
N PRO A 62 -2.56 -12.41 4.83
CA PRO A 62 -2.48 -11.09 4.23
C PRO A 62 -3.80 -10.61 3.62
N HIS A 63 -4.56 -11.49 2.98
CA HIS A 63 -5.86 -11.13 2.42
C HIS A 63 -6.86 -10.72 3.50
N THR A 64 -6.93 -11.49 4.59
CA THR A 64 -7.81 -11.18 5.74
C THR A 64 -7.38 -9.88 6.40
N PHE A 65 -6.09 -9.73 6.68
CA PHE A 65 -5.52 -8.57 7.36
C PHE A 65 -5.78 -7.26 6.60
N LEU A 66 -5.50 -7.27 5.31
CA LEU A 66 -5.67 -6.11 4.45
C LEU A 66 -7.15 -5.85 4.11
N GLY A 67 -7.98 -6.90 4.06
CA GLY A 67 -9.42 -6.77 3.90
C GLY A 67 -10.10 -6.04 5.06
N MET A 68 -9.52 -6.12 6.26
CA MET A 68 -9.99 -5.40 7.45
C MET A 68 -9.41 -3.98 7.57
N SER A 69 -8.42 -3.63 6.74
CA SER A 69 -7.78 -2.31 6.78
C SER A 69 -8.66 -1.25 6.15
N GLY A 70 -8.87 -0.14 6.84
CA GLY A 70 -9.59 1.03 6.29
C GLY A 70 -8.77 1.79 5.25
N ALA A 71 -7.44 1.73 5.37
CA ALA A 71 -6.49 2.28 4.41
C ALA A 71 -5.26 1.37 4.31
N THR A 72 -4.68 1.28 3.13
CA THR A 72 -3.40 0.60 2.87
C THR A 72 -2.54 1.56 2.09
N ILE A 73 -1.29 1.74 2.52
CA ILE A 73 -0.29 2.56 1.85
C ILE A 73 0.88 1.65 1.52
N ALA A 74 1.26 1.57 0.26
CA ALA A 74 2.39 0.78 -0.18
C ALA A 74 3.37 1.65 -0.97
N PHE A 75 4.61 1.64 -0.54
CA PHE A 75 5.73 2.25 -1.25
C PHE A 75 6.29 1.29 -2.29
N THR A 76 7.31 1.72 -3.01
CA THR A 76 8.02 0.89 -3.99
C THR A 76 8.45 -0.43 -3.34
N PRO A 77 7.95 -1.57 -3.81
CA PRO A 77 8.34 -2.86 -3.27
C PRO A 77 9.76 -3.24 -3.72
N ASN A 78 10.47 -3.98 -2.89
CA ASN A 78 11.80 -4.49 -3.21
C ASN A 78 11.77 -5.89 -3.84
N ASP A 79 10.60 -6.51 -3.88
CA ASP A 79 10.43 -7.88 -4.39
C ASP A 79 9.22 -7.98 -5.34
N PHE A 80 9.34 -8.88 -6.30
CA PHE A 80 8.32 -9.08 -7.33
C PHE A 80 7.00 -9.64 -6.77
N GLU A 81 7.04 -10.46 -5.73
CA GLU A 81 5.81 -11.02 -5.14
C GLU A 81 4.93 -9.95 -4.50
N THR A 82 5.55 -8.98 -3.82
CA THR A 82 4.84 -7.81 -3.27
C THR A 82 4.30 -6.93 -4.39
N ALA A 83 5.11 -6.68 -5.44
CA ALA A 83 4.66 -5.92 -6.61
C ALA A 83 3.47 -6.59 -7.31
N GLU A 84 3.56 -7.90 -7.54
CA GLU A 84 2.47 -8.67 -8.14
C GLU A 84 1.21 -8.67 -7.27
N TRP A 85 1.37 -8.78 -5.96
CA TRP A 85 0.24 -8.67 -5.03
C TRP A 85 -0.42 -7.28 -5.10
N MET A 86 0.36 -6.20 -5.14
CA MET A 86 -0.14 -4.83 -5.32
C MET A 86 -0.87 -4.67 -6.65
N SER A 87 -0.28 -5.18 -7.72
CA SER A 87 -0.83 -5.16 -9.07
C SER A 87 -2.20 -5.85 -9.14
N ARG A 88 -2.32 -7.05 -8.58
CA ARG A 88 -3.59 -7.79 -8.54
C ARG A 88 -4.71 -7.04 -7.82
N ARG A 89 -4.39 -6.21 -6.86
CA ARG A 89 -5.35 -5.35 -6.15
C ARG A 89 -5.67 -4.05 -6.87
N SER A 90 -4.99 -3.75 -7.96
CA SER A 90 -5.13 -2.47 -8.65
C SER A 90 -6.32 -2.39 -9.61
N THR A 91 -7.14 -3.41 -9.74
CA THR A 91 -8.18 -3.49 -10.76
C THR A 91 -7.64 -3.61 -12.19
N GLU A 92 -8.53 -3.85 -13.12
CA GLU A 92 -8.23 -3.94 -14.55
C GLU A 92 -8.97 -2.84 -15.31
N HIS A 93 -8.38 -2.37 -16.37
CA HIS A 93 -8.98 -1.51 -17.35
C HIS A 93 -8.75 -2.11 -18.75
N TYR A 94 -9.56 -1.69 -19.72
CA TYR A 94 -9.42 -2.17 -21.08
C TYR A 94 -8.65 -1.15 -21.91
N VAL A 95 -7.60 -1.61 -22.58
CA VAL A 95 -6.82 -0.81 -23.53
C VAL A 95 -6.98 -1.38 -24.93
N ALA A 96 -7.10 -0.51 -25.92
CA ALA A 96 -7.08 -0.92 -27.32
C ALA A 96 -5.64 -1.32 -27.68
N GLY A 97 -5.47 -2.55 -28.10
CA GLY A 97 -4.17 -3.09 -28.52
C GLY A 97 -4.26 -3.81 -29.87
N PRO A 98 -3.16 -3.88 -30.61
CA PRO A 98 -3.10 -4.62 -31.85
C PRO A 98 -3.22 -6.13 -31.58
N THR A 99 -4.04 -6.79 -32.38
CA THR A 99 -4.19 -8.24 -32.39
C THR A 99 -3.77 -8.73 -33.77
N PHE A 100 -2.89 -9.70 -33.80
CA PHE A 100 -2.39 -10.30 -35.05
C PHE A 100 -3.06 -11.65 -35.27
N SER A 101 -3.64 -11.86 -36.40
CA SER A 101 -4.22 -13.15 -36.82
C SER A 101 -3.71 -13.54 -38.21
N ASP A 102 -3.53 -14.83 -38.42
CA ASP A 102 -3.21 -15.35 -39.76
C ASP A 102 -4.37 -15.08 -40.73
N ASP A 103 -4.04 -14.70 -41.97
CA ASP A 103 -5.04 -14.53 -43.00
C ASP A 103 -5.63 -15.92 -43.38
N PRO A 104 -6.94 -16.17 -43.14
CA PRO A 104 -7.57 -17.44 -43.46
C PRO A 104 -7.56 -17.78 -44.96
N ARG A 105 -7.15 -16.84 -45.83
CA ARG A 105 -7.03 -17.05 -47.27
C ARG A 105 -5.69 -17.65 -47.71
N GLY A 106 -4.80 -18.00 -46.78
CA GLY A 106 -3.58 -18.76 -47.06
C GLY A 106 -2.50 -17.99 -47.83
N ALA A 107 -2.60 -16.69 -47.97
CA ALA A 107 -1.61 -15.86 -48.71
C ALA A 107 -0.38 -15.46 -47.86
N GLY A 108 -0.18 -16.07 -46.65
CA GLY A 108 0.96 -15.77 -45.78
C GLY A 108 0.97 -14.35 -45.21
N GLY A 109 -0.16 -13.65 -45.21
CA GLY A 109 -0.30 -12.32 -44.65
C GLY A 109 -0.77 -12.36 -43.18
N VAL A 110 -0.21 -11.47 -42.38
CA VAL A 110 -0.69 -11.21 -41.01
C VAL A 110 -1.70 -10.07 -41.06
N ARG A 111 -2.92 -10.32 -40.58
CA ARG A 111 -3.94 -9.29 -40.46
C ARG A 111 -3.85 -8.64 -39.08
N GLU A 112 -3.58 -7.36 -39.07
CA GLU A 112 -3.66 -6.54 -37.87
C GLU A 112 -5.10 -6.09 -37.63
N SER A 113 -5.59 -6.29 -36.42
CA SER A 113 -6.87 -5.78 -35.94
C SER A 113 -6.69 -5.19 -34.54
N TRP A 114 -7.58 -4.29 -34.14
CA TRP A 114 -7.51 -3.68 -32.81
C TRP A 114 -8.62 -4.29 -31.95
N ALA A 115 -8.23 -4.77 -30.78
CA ALA A 115 -9.16 -5.33 -29.81
C ALA A 115 -8.91 -4.73 -28.43
N LEU A 116 -9.99 -4.67 -27.64
CA LEU A 116 -9.90 -4.29 -26.23
C LEU A 116 -9.28 -5.45 -25.46
N GLN A 117 -8.15 -5.17 -24.79
CA GLN A 117 -7.42 -6.13 -23.97
C GLN A 117 -7.45 -5.69 -22.51
N PRO A 118 -7.73 -6.59 -21.55
CA PRO A 118 -7.66 -6.25 -20.13
C PRO A 118 -6.21 -6.01 -19.74
N ARG A 119 -5.95 -4.92 -19.06
CA ARG A 119 -4.65 -4.58 -18.51
C ARG A 119 -4.81 -4.14 -17.06
N ARG A 120 -3.87 -4.54 -16.20
CA ARG A 120 -3.82 -4.04 -14.81
C ARG A 120 -3.63 -2.53 -14.81
N LEU A 121 -4.36 -1.83 -13.93
CA LEU A 121 -4.23 -0.38 -13.77
C LEU A 121 -2.79 -0.01 -13.37
N TYR A 122 -2.18 -0.80 -12.51
CA TYR A 122 -0.76 -0.71 -12.14
C TYR A 122 -0.10 -2.08 -12.34
N PRO A 123 0.58 -2.32 -13.46
CA PRO A 123 1.39 -3.52 -13.67
C PRO A 123 2.48 -3.67 -12.61
N ALA A 124 2.90 -4.90 -12.33
CA ALA A 124 3.92 -5.17 -11.31
C ALA A 124 5.26 -4.49 -11.62
N ASP A 125 5.65 -4.49 -12.88
CA ASP A 125 6.90 -3.85 -13.34
C ASP A 125 6.87 -2.33 -13.07
N ASP A 126 5.76 -1.66 -13.36
CA ASP A 126 5.59 -0.22 -13.09
C ASP A 126 5.65 0.09 -11.58
N LEU A 127 5.21 -0.85 -10.74
CA LEU A 127 5.24 -0.70 -9.28
C LEU A 127 6.65 -0.85 -8.70
N LEU A 128 7.50 -1.67 -9.31
CA LEU A 128 8.92 -1.78 -8.94
C LEU A 128 9.72 -0.52 -9.27
N GLU A 129 9.22 0.27 -10.20
CA GLU A 129 9.83 1.52 -10.66
C GLU A 129 9.11 2.77 -10.15
N LEU A 130 8.25 2.66 -9.12
CA LEU A 130 7.61 3.83 -8.55
C LEU A 130 8.66 4.86 -8.11
N PRO A 131 8.51 6.14 -8.50
CA PRO A 131 9.47 7.17 -8.15
C PRO A 131 9.58 7.36 -6.63
N GLU A 132 10.74 7.80 -6.17
CA GLU A 132 10.97 8.14 -4.76
C GLU A 132 9.86 9.10 -4.26
N PHE A 133 9.42 8.93 -3.03
CA PHE A 133 8.31 9.67 -2.42
C PHE A 133 6.94 9.45 -3.07
N HIS A 134 6.77 8.41 -3.87
CA HIS A 134 5.44 7.99 -4.31
C HIS A 134 4.98 6.75 -3.57
N ALA A 135 3.70 6.64 -3.37
CA ALA A 135 3.06 5.48 -2.76
C ALA A 135 1.73 5.20 -3.43
N LEU A 136 1.39 3.93 -3.54
CA LEU A 136 0.07 3.49 -3.97
C LEU A 136 -0.83 3.36 -2.74
N THR A 137 -2.01 3.95 -2.78
CA THR A 137 -2.94 3.98 -1.64
C THR A 137 -4.29 3.38 -2.01
N TRP A 138 -4.81 2.57 -1.10
CA TRP A 138 -6.18 2.02 -1.16
C TRP A 138 -6.95 2.52 0.04
N PHE A 139 -8.16 2.97 -0.20
CA PHE A 139 -9.13 3.30 0.86
C PHE A 139 -10.34 2.41 0.72
N ALA A 140 -10.77 1.80 1.82
CA ALA A 140 -11.95 0.93 1.81
C ALA A 140 -13.18 1.68 1.30
N GLY A 141 -13.84 1.13 0.28
CA GLY A 141 -15.04 1.71 -0.32
C GLY A 141 -14.84 2.91 -1.25
N GLN A 142 -13.59 3.28 -1.60
CA GLN A 142 -13.33 4.44 -2.46
C GLN A 142 -12.89 4.09 -3.90
N GLY A 143 -13.11 2.85 -4.33
CA GLY A 143 -12.78 2.42 -5.70
C GLY A 143 -11.32 2.02 -5.89
N PRO A 144 -10.74 2.24 -7.09
CA PRO A 144 -9.39 1.81 -7.41
C PRO A 144 -8.33 2.57 -6.60
N PRO A 145 -7.13 1.98 -6.46
CA PRO A 145 -6.03 2.66 -5.78
C PRO A 145 -5.58 3.90 -6.53
N THR A 146 -4.97 4.81 -5.79
CA THR A 146 -4.45 6.06 -6.32
C THR A 146 -2.99 6.23 -5.92
N THR A 147 -2.16 6.69 -6.86
CA THR A 147 -0.78 7.09 -6.56
C THR A 147 -0.80 8.45 -5.85
N VAL A 148 -0.11 8.52 -4.72
CA VAL A 148 0.06 9.77 -3.96
C VAL A 148 1.53 10.11 -3.83
N ARG A 149 1.83 11.40 -3.85
CA ARG A 149 3.16 11.88 -3.53
C ARG A 149 3.26 12.13 -2.03
N THR A 150 4.21 11.46 -1.39
CA THR A 150 4.53 11.68 0.01
C THR A 150 5.52 12.84 0.16
N ARG A 151 5.54 13.45 1.34
CA ARG A 151 6.49 14.51 1.68
C ARG A 151 7.18 14.17 2.99
N ARG A 152 8.38 14.65 3.14
CA ARG A 152 9.09 14.53 4.41
C ARG A 152 8.39 15.42 5.45
N TYR A 153 8.31 14.97 6.71
CA TYR A 153 7.56 15.67 7.76
C TYR A 153 8.08 17.11 8.00
N TRP A 154 9.37 17.37 7.79
CA TRP A 154 9.94 18.71 7.94
C TRP A 154 9.63 19.68 6.81
N GLU A 155 9.16 19.18 5.68
CA GLU A 155 8.67 19.98 4.55
C GLU A 155 7.21 20.43 4.78
N LEU A 156 6.53 19.81 5.74
CA LEU A 156 5.12 20.08 6.01
C LEU A 156 4.95 21.25 6.96
N PRO A 157 4.22 22.31 6.55
CA PRO A 157 4.06 23.52 7.36
C PRO A 157 3.51 23.25 8.76
N PHE A 158 2.57 22.31 8.89
CA PHE A 158 1.96 21.98 10.19
C PHE A 158 2.89 21.19 11.12
N CYS A 159 3.99 20.65 10.61
CA CYS A 159 5.00 19.98 11.42
C CYS A 159 6.06 20.96 11.96
N LYS A 160 6.13 22.18 11.42
CA LYS A 160 7.13 23.17 11.82
C LYS A 160 7.08 23.44 13.33
N GLY A 161 8.22 23.28 14.00
CA GLY A 161 8.33 23.47 15.47
C GLY A 161 7.80 22.29 16.31
N ARG A 162 7.34 21.20 15.68
CA ARG A 162 6.84 20.01 16.37
C ARG A 162 7.82 18.83 16.36
N TYR A 163 9.00 19.01 15.80
CA TYR A 163 10.09 18.03 15.79
C TYR A 163 11.37 18.65 16.34
N ARG A 164 12.20 17.79 16.92
CA ARG A 164 13.53 18.19 17.36
C ARG A 164 14.51 18.05 16.20
N GLN A 165 15.58 18.84 16.24
CA GLN A 165 16.69 18.70 15.32
C GLN A 165 17.32 17.31 15.50
N ASP A 166 17.77 16.70 14.40
CA ASP A 166 18.43 15.40 14.42
C ASP A 166 19.71 15.49 15.31
N PRO A 167 19.80 14.70 16.40
CA PRO A 167 20.96 14.75 17.29
C PRO A 167 22.25 14.28 16.61
N PHE A 168 22.14 13.47 15.54
CA PHE A 168 23.29 12.96 14.79
C PHE A 168 23.75 13.90 13.66
N HIS A 169 22.89 14.81 13.23
CA HIS A 169 23.16 15.78 12.16
C HIS A 169 22.73 17.20 12.58
N PRO A 170 23.33 17.77 13.64
CA PRO A 170 22.86 19.04 14.22
C PRO A 170 23.02 20.26 13.29
N HIS A 171 23.84 20.16 12.24
CA HIS A 171 24.11 21.23 11.27
C HIS A 171 23.65 20.94 9.85
N GLY A 172 23.00 19.80 9.62
CA GLY A 172 22.45 19.41 8.31
C GLY A 172 20.98 19.76 8.19
N THR A 173 20.59 20.34 7.06
CA THR A 173 19.19 20.29 6.65
C THR A 173 18.82 18.81 6.54
N PRO A 174 17.82 18.29 7.29
CA PRO A 174 17.48 16.89 7.18
C PRO A 174 17.19 16.56 5.72
N GLY A 175 18.00 15.71 5.12
CA GLY A 175 17.72 15.11 3.83
C GLY A 175 18.35 15.66 2.56
N THR A 176 19.47 16.38 2.64
CA THR A 176 20.37 16.50 1.46
C THR A 176 21.34 15.31 1.45
N SER A 177 20.87 14.12 1.11
CA SER A 177 21.76 13.10 0.55
C SER A 177 22.18 13.63 -0.83
N ARG A 178 23.40 14.14 -0.89
CA ARG A 178 24.07 14.41 -2.17
C ARG A 178 24.10 13.11 -2.96
N GLY A 179 23.39 13.08 -4.09
CA GLY A 179 23.67 12.12 -5.13
C GLY A 179 25.13 12.30 -5.53
N THR A 180 25.98 11.38 -5.14
CA THR A 180 27.30 11.24 -5.72
C THR A 180 27.13 10.50 -7.03
N GLY A 181 27.57 11.16 -8.08
CA GLY A 181 27.69 10.90 -9.47
C GLY A 181 27.97 9.49 -9.97
#